data_89042f8175a4d29aa4954c83c9f3f2df
#
_entry.id   89042f8175a4d29aa4954c83c9f3f2df
#
_cell.length_a   1.000
_cell.length_b   1.000
_cell.length_c   1.000
_cell.angle_alpha   90.00
_cell.angle_beta   90.00
_cell.angle_gamma   90.00
#
_symmetry.space_group_name_H-M   'P 1'
#
loop_
_entity.id
_entity.type
_entity.pdbx_description
1 polymer ?
#
loop_
_entity_poly.entity_id
_entity_poly.type
_entity_poly.pdbx_seq_one_letter_code
_entity_poly.pdbx_strand_id
1 'polypeptide(L)'
;MIGKIVKGTSFGGCVNYVLKEEKSRLLEAVGVEGSPSEMAEQFELQTLLNDKVKNTVGHISLNFSAEDATRLANDDKLMLKIAHDYMKLMGIENTQFIIARHIDRDHPHCHIVYNRVDNDGRTISDKNDRFRNEKVCKMLTARYRLHFSEGKKNVKFDRLRKHDQVKHYIYHVLRHEVPKAVSWSELRRALRRYKIDTEFKLNRRTGEAEGVKFICNGYKFSGSKIDRQFSFVNIACRLEENAFDAGIYPKRNSTPTQRRVEPRQDVVRQEPSEESSLSVGLLDLATAPATDPEEEMLAKQYVKKKKKPQRKRGFRL
;
A
#
# COMPACT_ATOMS: atom_id res chain seq x y z
N MET A 1 2.37 -9.65 -10.58
CA MET A 1 0.97 -9.32 -10.24
C MET A 1 0.93 -8.30 -9.10
N ILE A 2 0.02 -7.34 -9.14
CA ILE A 2 -0.19 -6.31 -8.11
C ILE A 2 -1.68 -6.24 -7.80
N GLY A 3 -2.04 -6.21 -6.51
CA GLY A 3 -3.41 -6.02 -6.04
C GLY A 3 -3.63 -4.62 -5.49
N LYS A 4 -4.75 -3.99 -5.83
CA LYS A 4 -5.19 -2.71 -5.25
C LYS A 4 -6.52 -2.93 -4.54
N ILE A 5 -6.61 -2.52 -3.29
CA ILE A 5 -7.81 -2.66 -2.46
C ILE A 5 -8.46 -1.30 -2.25
N VAL A 6 -9.75 -1.22 -2.53
CA VAL A 6 -10.60 -0.05 -2.26
C VAL A 6 -11.80 -0.52 -1.44
N LYS A 7 -12.29 0.32 -0.55
CA LYS A 7 -13.48 0.04 0.27
C LYS A 7 -14.51 1.12 0.05
N GLY A 8 -15.76 0.72 -0.02
CA GLY A 8 -16.89 1.60 -0.23
C GLY A 8 -18.06 1.31 0.71
N THR A 9 -19.12 2.11 0.54
CA THR A 9 -20.34 2.05 1.37
C THR A 9 -21.59 1.73 0.56
N SER A 10 -21.50 1.59 -0.76
CA SER A 10 -22.62 1.30 -1.66
C SER A 10 -22.14 0.48 -2.83
N PHE A 11 -22.87 -0.57 -3.17
CA PHE A 11 -22.56 -1.48 -4.25
C PHE A 11 -22.93 -0.93 -5.63
N GLY A 12 -24.00 -0.13 -5.75
CA GLY A 12 -24.54 0.31 -7.05
C GLY A 12 -23.46 0.91 -7.98
N GLY A 13 -22.70 1.90 -7.49
CA GLY A 13 -21.63 2.49 -8.31
C GLY A 13 -20.48 1.53 -8.60
N CYS A 14 -20.13 0.66 -7.65
CA CYS A 14 -19.03 -0.29 -7.81
C CYS A 14 -19.37 -1.40 -8.81
N VAL A 15 -20.54 -2.01 -8.68
CA VAL A 15 -21.00 -3.10 -9.57
C VAL A 15 -21.18 -2.57 -11.00
N ASN A 16 -21.84 -1.41 -11.17
CA ASN A 16 -22.00 -0.79 -12.48
C ASN A 16 -20.66 -0.44 -13.15
N TYR A 17 -19.67 0.00 -12.38
CA TYR A 17 -18.32 0.24 -12.92
C TYR A 17 -17.64 -1.07 -13.37
N VAL A 18 -17.71 -2.10 -12.52
CA VAL A 18 -17.00 -3.36 -12.75
C VAL A 18 -17.67 -4.20 -13.86
N LEU A 19 -18.97 -4.07 -14.06
CA LEU A 19 -19.75 -4.79 -15.07
C LEU A 19 -20.12 -3.93 -16.28
N LYS A 20 -19.40 -2.83 -16.55
CA LYS A 20 -19.65 -1.99 -17.71
C LYS A 20 -19.39 -2.79 -18.99
N GLU A 21 -20.43 -3.07 -19.78
CA GLU A 21 -20.43 -3.97 -20.95
C GLU A 21 -19.30 -3.71 -21.94
N GLU A 22 -19.02 -2.42 -22.23
CA GLU A 22 -17.97 -2.02 -23.17
C GLU A 22 -16.55 -2.38 -22.73
N LYS A 23 -16.34 -2.59 -21.42
CA LYS A 23 -15.00 -2.70 -20.83
C LYS A 23 -14.77 -4.01 -20.11
N SER A 24 -15.80 -4.79 -19.84
CA SER A 24 -15.70 -5.93 -18.94
C SER A 24 -16.46 -7.15 -19.44
N ARG A 25 -16.02 -8.28 -18.92
CA ARG A 25 -16.71 -9.56 -19.04
C ARG A 25 -16.83 -10.18 -17.66
N LEU A 26 -18.06 -10.45 -17.23
CA LEU A 26 -18.31 -11.21 -16.00
C LEU A 26 -17.73 -12.61 -16.15
N LEU A 27 -16.88 -13.02 -15.23
CA LEU A 27 -16.29 -14.35 -15.18
C LEU A 27 -17.04 -15.26 -14.20
N GLU A 28 -17.45 -14.70 -13.07
CA GLU A 28 -18.13 -15.45 -12.02
C GLU A 28 -18.95 -14.50 -11.13
N ALA A 29 -20.10 -14.98 -10.69
CA ALA A 29 -20.92 -14.36 -9.65
C ALA A 29 -21.37 -15.44 -8.66
N VAL A 30 -21.27 -15.16 -7.38
CA VAL A 30 -21.66 -16.06 -6.30
C VAL A 30 -22.53 -15.31 -5.31
N GLY A 31 -23.72 -15.86 -5.06
CA GLY A 31 -24.73 -15.31 -4.17
C GLY A 31 -25.43 -14.04 -4.69
N VAL A 32 -25.20 -13.68 -5.96
CA VAL A 32 -25.89 -12.60 -6.68
C VAL A 32 -26.08 -12.99 -8.14
N GLU A 33 -27.18 -12.55 -8.76
CA GLU A 33 -27.52 -12.85 -10.15
C GLU A 33 -28.36 -11.75 -10.80
N GLY A 34 -28.49 -11.78 -12.12
CA GLY A 34 -29.29 -10.83 -12.90
C GLY A 34 -28.47 -9.67 -13.47
N SER A 35 -29.14 -8.53 -13.67
CA SER A 35 -28.53 -7.28 -14.12
C SER A 35 -27.60 -6.67 -13.06
N PRO A 36 -26.67 -5.77 -13.46
CA PRO A 36 -25.83 -5.07 -12.48
C PRO A 36 -26.58 -4.34 -11.36
N SER A 37 -27.78 -3.83 -11.66
CA SER A 37 -28.63 -3.19 -10.65
C SER A 37 -29.19 -4.19 -9.65
N GLU A 38 -29.72 -5.31 -10.14
CA GLU A 38 -30.26 -6.38 -9.31
C GLU A 38 -29.17 -7.03 -8.43
N MET A 39 -27.98 -7.26 -9.00
CA MET A 39 -26.83 -7.74 -8.21
C MET A 39 -26.47 -6.76 -7.10
N ALA A 40 -26.46 -5.45 -7.41
CA ALA A 40 -26.13 -4.43 -6.42
C ALA A 40 -27.17 -4.40 -5.27
N GLU A 41 -28.46 -4.55 -5.58
CA GLU A 41 -29.53 -4.65 -4.57
C GLU A 41 -29.36 -5.90 -3.68
N GLN A 42 -29.02 -7.05 -4.28
CA GLN A 42 -28.77 -8.29 -3.55
C GLN A 42 -27.56 -8.17 -2.62
N PHE A 43 -26.49 -7.49 -3.06
CA PHE A 43 -25.36 -7.15 -2.19
C PHE A 43 -25.79 -6.25 -1.02
N GLU A 44 -26.60 -5.21 -1.28
CA GLU A 44 -27.08 -4.30 -0.23
C GLU A 44 -27.96 -5.03 0.80
N LEU A 45 -28.81 -5.96 0.37
CA LEU A 45 -29.65 -6.77 1.26
C LEU A 45 -28.82 -7.56 2.28
N GLN A 46 -27.73 -8.20 1.86
CA GLN A 46 -26.87 -8.95 2.80
C GLN A 46 -26.19 -8.02 3.82
N THR A 47 -25.97 -6.75 3.50
CA THR A 47 -25.39 -5.82 4.48
C THR A 47 -26.25 -5.59 5.70
N LEU A 48 -27.56 -5.84 5.60
CA LEU A 48 -28.50 -5.72 6.71
C LEU A 48 -28.24 -6.73 7.84
N LEU A 49 -27.52 -7.82 7.56
CA LEU A 49 -27.11 -8.79 8.58
C LEU A 49 -26.13 -8.19 9.61
N ASN A 50 -25.48 -7.04 9.30
CA ASN A 50 -24.55 -6.39 10.23
C ASN A 50 -24.45 -4.88 9.97
N ASP A 51 -25.22 -4.10 10.69
CA ASP A 51 -25.28 -2.65 10.63
C ASP A 51 -24.03 -1.93 11.17
N LYS A 52 -23.17 -2.64 11.91
CA LYS A 52 -21.92 -2.10 12.47
C LYS A 52 -20.84 -1.90 11.40
N VAL A 53 -20.95 -2.59 10.26
CA VAL A 53 -19.97 -2.49 9.16
C VAL A 53 -20.25 -1.26 8.32
N LYS A 54 -19.45 -0.20 8.50
CA LYS A 54 -19.62 1.08 7.76
C LYS A 54 -19.18 1.01 6.30
N ASN A 55 -18.15 0.24 5.98
CA ASN A 55 -17.65 0.05 4.62
C ASN A 55 -17.91 -1.39 4.21
N THR A 56 -19.09 -1.64 3.67
CA THR A 56 -19.57 -2.97 3.31
C THR A 56 -18.99 -3.49 2.01
N VAL A 57 -18.62 -2.60 1.09
CA VAL A 57 -18.06 -2.95 -0.21
C VAL A 57 -16.56 -3.18 -0.09
N GLY A 58 -16.10 -4.36 -0.48
CA GLY A 58 -14.71 -4.64 -0.80
C GLY A 58 -14.54 -4.68 -2.32
N HIS A 59 -13.62 -3.89 -2.86
CA HIS A 59 -13.28 -3.87 -4.27
C HIS A 59 -11.77 -4.04 -4.44
N ILE A 60 -11.38 -5.05 -5.20
CA ILE A 60 -9.99 -5.40 -5.46
C ILE A 60 -9.78 -5.41 -6.97
N SER A 61 -8.71 -4.77 -7.42
CA SER A 61 -8.24 -4.88 -8.79
C SER A 61 -6.93 -5.66 -8.77
N LEU A 62 -6.88 -6.82 -9.42
CA LEU A 62 -5.68 -7.63 -9.64
C LEU A 62 -5.13 -7.32 -11.01
N ASN A 63 -3.96 -6.70 -11.06
CA ASN A 63 -3.29 -6.28 -12.28
C ASN A 63 -2.08 -7.19 -12.53
N PHE A 64 -1.99 -7.71 -13.74
CA PHE A 64 -0.89 -8.54 -14.18
C PHE A 64 0.07 -7.74 -15.05
N SER A 65 1.25 -8.25 -15.30
CA SER A 65 2.22 -7.60 -16.17
C SER A 65 1.85 -7.76 -17.64
N ALA A 66 2.32 -6.85 -18.49
CA ALA A 66 2.17 -6.99 -19.94
C ALA A 66 2.89 -8.25 -20.47
N GLU A 67 3.97 -8.68 -19.80
CA GLU A 67 4.71 -9.90 -20.11
C GLU A 67 3.88 -11.17 -19.86
N ASP A 68 2.89 -11.09 -18.97
CA ASP A 68 1.95 -12.17 -18.71
C ASP A 68 0.74 -12.16 -19.67
N ALA A 69 0.63 -11.16 -20.56
CA ALA A 69 -0.55 -10.95 -21.41
C ALA A 69 -0.82 -12.16 -22.30
N THR A 70 0.19 -12.70 -22.98
CA THR A 70 0.07 -13.85 -23.87
C THR A 70 -0.55 -15.07 -23.17
N ARG A 71 -0.21 -15.24 -21.89
CA ARG A 71 -0.67 -16.37 -21.08
C ARG A 71 -2.07 -16.16 -20.50
N LEU A 72 -2.41 -14.93 -20.18
CA LEU A 72 -3.66 -14.59 -19.49
C LEU A 72 -4.74 -14.02 -20.41
N ALA A 73 -4.39 -13.56 -21.63
CA ALA A 73 -5.33 -12.87 -22.52
C ALA A 73 -6.57 -13.72 -22.84
N ASN A 74 -6.39 -15.03 -23.04
CA ASN A 74 -7.45 -15.94 -23.44
C ASN A 74 -7.71 -17.06 -22.41
N ASP A 75 -7.09 -16.99 -21.23
CA ASP A 75 -7.25 -18.02 -20.19
C ASP A 75 -8.00 -17.45 -18.97
N ASP A 76 -9.34 -17.43 -19.09
CA ASP A 76 -10.22 -17.03 -17.99
C ASP A 76 -10.15 -18.00 -16.82
N LYS A 77 -9.94 -19.29 -17.10
CA LYS A 77 -9.86 -20.31 -16.04
C LYS A 77 -8.64 -20.05 -15.13
N LEU A 78 -7.49 -19.70 -15.73
CA LEU A 78 -6.30 -19.35 -14.98
C LEU A 78 -6.52 -18.06 -14.18
N MET A 79 -7.16 -17.04 -14.78
CA MET A 79 -7.45 -15.78 -14.10
C MET A 79 -8.38 -15.99 -12.90
N LEU A 80 -9.46 -16.76 -13.06
CA LEU A 80 -10.37 -17.15 -12.00
C LEU A 80 -9.63 -17.91 -10.88
N LYS A 81 -8.81 -18.88 -11.24
CA LYS A 81 -8.05 -19.66 -10.26
C LYS A 81 -7.14 -18.78 -9.42
N ILE A 82 -6.46 -17.79 -10.04
CA ILE A 82 -5.61 -16.84 -9.32
C ILE A 82 -6.46 -15.94 -8.42
N ALA A 83 -7.63 -15.47 -8.89
CA ALA A 83 -8.54 -14.63 -8.11
C ALA A 83 -9.09 -15.39 -6.89
N HIS A 84 -9.49 -16.65 -7.03
CA HIS A 84 -9.94 -17.50 -5.92
C HIS A 84 -8.83 -17.76 -4.89
N ASP A 85 -7.62 -18.12 -5.35
CA ASP A 85 -6.49 -18.31 -4.45
C ASP A 85 -6.15 -16.99 -3.71
N TYR A 86 -6.28 -15.86 -4.39
CA TYR A 86 -6.09 -14.55 -3.77
C TYR A 86 -7.15 -14.28 -2.70
N MET A 87 -8.44 -14.51 -3.00
CA MET A 87 -9.52 -14.32 -2.04
C MET A 87 -9.32 -15.20 -0.80
N LYS A 88 -9.05 -16.49 -1.00
CA LYS A 88 -8.77 -17.44 0.08
C LYS A 88 -7.62 -17.00 0.97
N LEU A 89 -6.49 -16.60 0.40
CA LEU A 89 -5.30 -16.14 1.14
C LEU A 89 -5.52 -14.80 1.84
N MET A 90 -6.46 -13.99 1.34
CA MET A 90 -6.90 -12.74 1.98
C MET A 90 -8.01 -12.98 3.02
N GLY A 91 -8.49 -14.21 3.19
CA GLY A 91 -9.59 -14.55 4.09
C GLY A 91 -10.93 -13.95 3.65
N ILE A 92 -11.14 -13.85 2.34
CA ILE A 92 -12.42 -13.45 1.73
C ILE A 92 -13.14 -14.75 1.37
N GLU A 93 -13.92 -15.24 2.32
CA GLU A 93 -14.62 -16.52 2.25
C GLU A 93 -16.05 -16.37 2.75
N ASN A 94 -16.94 -17.32 2.39
CA ASN A 94 -18.33 -17.37 2.83
C ASN A 94 -19.09 -16.05 2.61
N THR A 95 -18.94 -15.43 1.44
CA THR A 95 -19.59 -14.16 1.13
C THR A 95 -20.00 -14.06 -0.33
N GLN A 96 -20.92 -13.16 -0.62
CA GLN A 96 -21.26 -12.77 -1.99
C GLN A 96 -20.07 -12.10 -2.67
N PHE A 97 -19.83 -12.44 -3.95
CA PHE A 97 -18.83 -11.77 -4.77
C PHE A 97 -19.12 -11.87 -6.26
N ILE A 98 -18.50 -10.97 -7.02
CA ILE A 98 -18.38 -11.05 -8.47
C ILE A 98 -16.92 -10.90 -8.88
N ILE A 99 -16.53 -11.60 -9.94
CA ILE A 99 -15.22 -11.48 -10.58
C ILE A 99 -15.45 -11.13 -12.05
N ALA A 100 -14.90 -10.00 -12.50
CA ALA A 100 -14.99 -9.56 -13.87
C ALA A 100 -13.61 -9.27 -14.45
N ARG A 101 -13.37 -9.72 -15.68
CA ARG A 101 -12.19 -9.33 -16.46
C ARG A 101 -12.46 -7.98 -17.11
N HIS A 102 -11.50 -7.07 -17.05
CA HIS A 102 -11.51 -5.85 -17.83
C HIS A 102 -10.58 -5.94 -19.04
N ILE A 103 -11.01 -5.30 -20.14
CA ILE A 103 -10.33 -5.31 -21.44
C ILE A 103 -9.93 -3.91 -21.93
N ASP A 104 -10.07 -2.91 -21.06
CA ASP A 104 -9.83 -1.50 -21.36
C ASP A 104 -8.36 -1.07 -21.26
N ARG A 105 -7.44 -2.03 -21.01
CA ARG A 105 -6.00 -1.77 -20.86
C ARG A 105 -5.15 -2.81 -21.59
N ASP A 106 -3.92 -2.42 -21.92
CA ASP A 106 -2.94 -3.29 -22.58
C ASP A 106 -2.49 -4.47 -21.70
N HIS A 107 -2.60 -4.36 -20.39
CA HIS A 107 -2.22 -5.41 -19.45
C HIS A 107 -3.47 -6.13 -18.91
N PRO A 108 -3.41 -7.46 -18.76
CA PRO A 108 -4.52 -8.22 -18.21
C PRO A 108 -4.83 -7.77 -16.78
N HIS A 109 -6.11 -7.63 -16.46
CA HIS A 109 -6.54 -7.37 -15.10
C HIS A 109 -7.97 -7.85 -14.87
N CYS A 110 -8.28 -8.13 -13.60
CA CYS A 110 -9.63 -8.42 -13.18
C CYS A 110 -10.00 -7.65 -11.92
N HIS A 111 -11.29 -7.47 -11.76
CA HIS A 111 -11.88 -6.86 -10.59
C HIS A 111 -12.65 -7.90 -9.79
N ILE A 112 -12.52 -7.83 -8.47
CA ILE A 112 -13.27 -8.62 -7.51
C ILE A 112 -14.07 -7.63 -6.67
N VAL A 113 -15.40 -7.74 -6.69
CA VAL A 113 -16.28 -7.02 -5.75
C VAL A 113 -16.85 -8.06 -4.80
N TYR A 114 -16.77 -7.82 -3.51
CA TYR A 114 -17.28 -8.74 -2.50
C TYR A 114 -17.96 -8.01 -1.35
N ASN A 115 -18.87 -8.67 -0.69
CA ASN A 115 -19.49 -8.16 0.51
C ASN A 115 -18.58 -8.39 1.71
N ARG A 116 -18.31 -7.34 2.49
CA ARG A 116 -17.53 -7.45 3.73
C ARG A 116 -18.36 -7.92 4.93
N VAL A 117 -19.66 -8.01 4.77
CA VAL A 117 -20.54 -8.77 5.64
C VAL A 117 -20.69 -10.15 5.02
N ASP A 118 -20.24 -11.20 5.71
CA ASP A 118 -20.34 -12.56 5.21
C ASP A 118 -21.77 -13.12 5.39
N ASN A 119 -22.01 -14.34 4.91
CA ASN A 119 -23.34 -14.98 4.96
C ASN A 119 -23.82 -15.25 6.40
N ASP A 120 -22.91 -15.25 7.39
CA ASP A 120 -23.22 -15.40 8.81
C ASP A 120 -23.36 -14.04 9.53
N GLY A 121 -23.31 -12.92 8.80
CA GLY A 121 -23.37 -11.57 9.37
C GLY A 121 -22.04 -11.12 10.02
N ARG A 122 -20.93 -11.88 9.86
CA ARG A 122 -19.63 -11.52 10.41
C ARG A 122 -18.91 -10.55 9.47
N THR A 123 -18.00 -9.76 10.03
CA THR A 123 -17.20 -8.84 9.23
C THR A 123 -15.93 -9.50 8.69
N ILE A 124 -15.73 -9.51 7.38
CA ILE A 124 -14.46 -9.88 6.77
C ILE A 124 -13.41 -8.81 7.14
N SER A 125 -12.37 -9.25 7.85
CA SER A 125 -11.36 -8.37 8.44
C SER A 125 -10.49 -7.69 7.39
N ASP A 126 -10.36 -6.37 7.54
CA ASP A 126 -9.42 -5.55 6.75
C ASP A 126 -8.17 -5.15 7.54
N LYS A 127 -7.92 -5.78 8.70
CA LYS A 127 -6.73 -5.51 9.51
C LYS A 127 -5.47 -5.86 8.69
N ASN A 128 -4.58 -4.88 8.56
CA ASN A 128 -3.33 -5.01 7.80
C ASN A 128 -3.50 -5.50 6.35
N ASP A 129 -4.64 -5.21 5.71
CA ASP A 129 -4.98 -5.67 4.37
C ASP A 129 -3.90 -5.32 3.33
N ARG A 130 -3.28 -4.14 3.40
CA ARG A 130 -2.21 -3.71 2.48
C ARG A 130 -0.98 -4.62 2.57
N PHE A 131 -0.55 -5.01 3.77
CA PHE A 131 0.59 -5.92 3.96
C PHE A 131 0.27 -7.34 3.52
N ARG A 132 -0.93 -7.81 3.90
CA ARG A 132 -1.42 -9.11 3.47
C ARG A 132 -1.49 -9.18 1.95
N ASN A 133 -2.08 -8.17 1.32
CA ASN A 133 -2.17 -8.04 -0.13
C ASN A 133 -0.79 -8.12 -0.82
N GLU A 134 0.19 -7.33 -0.35
CA GLU A 134 1.55 -7.37 -0.92
C GLU A 134 2.16 -8.76 -0.80
N LYS A 135 2.08 -9.38 0.38
CA LYS A 135 2.59 -10.73 0.63
C LYS A 135 1.89 -11.77 -0.26
N VAL A 136 0.57 -11.72 -0.33
CA VAL A 136 -0.26 -12.63 -1.14
C VAL A 136 0.06 -12.46 -2.62
N CYS A 137 0.12 -11.22 -3.14
CA CYS A 137 0.48 -10.96 -4.53
C CYS A 137 1.85 -11.51 -4.89
N LYS A 138 2.88 -11.32 -4.06
CA LYS A 138 4.22 -11.88 -4.28
C LYS A 138 4.21 -13.41 -4.28
N MET A 139 3.50 -14.01 -3.34
CA MET A 139 3.38 -15.47 -3.26
C MET A 139 2.67 -16.08 -4.47
N LEU A 140 1.57 -15.48 -4.92
CA LEU A 140 0.85 -15.94 -6.10
C LEU A 140 1.64 -15.68 -7.40
N THR A 141 2.37 -14.55 -7.49
CA THR A 141 3.28 -14.29 -8.61
C THR A 141 4.30 -15.42 -8.75
N ALA A 142 4.91 -15.86 -7.64
CA ALA A 142 5.84 -16.98 -7.64
C ALA A 142 5.15 -18.32 -7.96
N ARG A 143 4.01 -18.62 -7.29
CA ARG A 143 3.26 -19.87 -7.44
C ARG A 143 2.84 -20.12 -8.88
N TYR A 144 2.33 -19.08 -9.53
CA TYR A 144 1.84 -19.16 -10.91
C TYR A 144 2.92 -18.82 -11.95
N ARG A 145 4.18 -18.62 -11.54
CA ARG A 145 5.30 -18.25 -12.41
C ARG A 145 4.97 -17.05 -13.29
N LEU A 146 4.35 -16.03 -12.69
CA LEU A 146 4.05 -14.76 -13.34
C LEU A 146 5.26 -13.84 -13.27
N HIS A 147 5.29 -12.85 -14.14
CA HIS A 147 6.36 -11.87 -14.17
C HIS A 147 6.38 -11.03 -12.88
N PHE A 148 7.56 -10.91 -12.27
CA PHE A 148 7.78 -9.99 -11.17
C PHE A 148 8.09 -8.61 -11.72
N SER A 149 7.21 -7.64 -11.46
CA SER A 149 7.46 -6.25 -11.81
C SER A 149 8.78 -5.77 -11.16
N GLU A 150 9.64 -5.12 -11.95
CA GLU A 150 10.93 -4.58 -11.48
C GLU A 150 10.81 -3.41 -10.47
N GLY A 151 9.61 -3.13 -10.01
CA GLY A 151 9.34 -2.12 -9.00
C GLY A 151 9.63 -0.70 -9.49
N LYS A 152 10.35 0.09 -8.67
CA LYS A 152 10.56 1.53 -8.91
C LYS A 152 11.44 1.88 -10.11
N LYS A 153 12.08 0.92 -10.78
CA LYS A 153 13.03 1.20 -11.88
C LYS A 153 12.35 1.80 -13.11
N ASN A 154 11.10 1.41 -13.40
CA ASN A 154 10.37 1.78 -14.62
C ASN A 154 9.15 2.68 -14.34
N VAL A 155 9.26 3.60 -13.38
CA VAL A 155 8.18 4.55 -13.08
C VAL A 155 8.04 5.54 -14.25
N LYS A 156 6.86 5.60 -14.87
CA LYS A 156 6.51 6.65 -15.85
C LYS A 156 6.32 7.97 -15.10
N PHE A 157 7.38 8.76 -14.99
CA PHE A 157 7.45 9.99 -14.21
C PHE A 157 6.32 10.98 -14.55
N ASP A 158 6.00 11.10 -15.83
CA ASP A 158 4.98 12.05 -16.33
C ASP A 158 3.55 11.72 -15.87
N ARG A 159 3.29 10.46 -15.50
CA ARG A 159 1.98 10.02 -14.99
C ARG A 159 1.83 10.14 -13.48
N LEU A 160 2.90 10.48 -12.77
CA LEU A 160 2.84 10.70 -11.33
C LEU A 160 2.17 12.03 -11.00
N ARG A 161 1.47 12.09 -9.86
CA ARG A 161 1.01 13.36 -9.29
C ARG A 161 2.21 14.24 -8.94
N LYS A 162 2.07 15.55 -9.00
CA LYS A 162 3.16 16.51 -8.66
C LYS A 162 3.85 16.20 -7.33
N HIS A 163 3.07 15.84 -6.30
CA HIS A 163 3.60 15.39 -5.01
C HIS A 163 4.51 14.16 -5.12
N ASP A 164 4.07 13.15 -5.90
CA ASP A 164 4.83 11.90 -6.06
C ASP A 164 6.03 12.09 -7.00
N GLN A 165 5.93 12.97 -8.00
CA GLN A 165 7.06 13.38 -8.84
C GLN A 165 8.17 14.02 -7.99
N VAL A 166 7.83 14.95 -7.10
CA VAL A 166 8.81 15.60 -6.20
C VAL A 166 9.43 14.58 -5.26
N LYS A 167 8.63 13.68 -4.69
CA LYS A 167 9.13 12.59 -3.83
C LYS A 167 10.11 11.68 -4.57
N HIS A 168 9.76 11.28 -5.80
CA HIS A 168 10.61 10.46 -6.67
C HIS A 168 11.91 11.18 -7.04
N TYR A 169 11.83 12.48 -7.35
CA TYR A 169 13.01 13.32 -7.60
C TYR A 169 13.95 13.33 -6.40
N ILE A 170 13.43 13.63 -5.19
CA ILE A 170 14.23 13.62 -3.96
C ILE A 170 14.86 12.24 -3.72
N TYR A 171 14.13 11.15 -3.97
CA TYR A 171 14.64 9.78 -3.85
C TYR A 171 15.89 9.57 -4.73
N HIS A 172 15.84 9.97 -6.00
CA HIS A 172 16.97 9.78 -6.91
C HIS A 172 18.18 10.63 -6.53
N VAL A 173 17.96 11.87 -6.11
CA VAL A 173 19.05 12.74 -5.65
C VAL A 173 19.69 12.18 -4.38
N LEU A 174 18.90 11.74 -3.40
CA LEU A 174 19.44 11.12 -2.18
C LEU A 174 20.20 9.85 -2.47
N ARG A 175 19.69 8.99 -3.35
CA ARG A 175 20.36 7.75 -3.77
C ARG A 175 21.74 8.01 -4.41
N HIS A 176 21.89 9.15 -5.07
CA HIS A 176 23.14 9.55 -5.71
C HIS A 176 24.11 10.26 -4.75
N GLU A 177 23.60 11.13 -3.86
CA GLU A 177 24.44 11.99 -3.05
C GLU A 177 24.81 11.41 -1.67
N VAL A 178 23.92 10.60 -1.05
CA VAL A 178 24.18 9.97 0.27
C VAL A 178 25.43 9.07 0.26
N PRO A 179 25.68 8.24 -0.77
CA PRO A 179 26.88 7.41 -0.80
C PRO A 179 28.21 8.18 -0.95
N LYS A 180 28.16 9.46 -1.36
CA LYS A 180 29.34 10.30 -1.61
C LYS A 180 29.70 11.20 -0.44
N ALA A 181 28.71 11.59 0.33
CA ALA A 181 28.89 12.54 1.43
C ALA A 181 29.48 11.84 2.66
N VAL A 182 30.39 12.51 3.34
CA VAL A 182 31.05 12.02 4.58
C VAL A 182 30.50 12.72 5.84
N SER A 183 29.64 13.71 5.67
CA SER A 183 29.03 14.46 6.78
C SER A 183 27.66 15.03 6.39
N TRP A 184 26.84 15.34 7.42
CA TRP A 184 25.58 16.05 7.20
C TRP A 184 25.74 17.43 6.56
N SER A 185 26.83 18.15 6.87
CA SER A 185 27.12 19.46 6.28
C SER A 185 27.40 19.34 4.78
N GLU A 186 28.15 18.34 4.38
CA GLU A 186 28.46 18.07 2.99
C GLU A 186 27.21 17.60 2.22
N LEU A 187 26.44 16.66 2.78
CA LEU A 187 25.17 16.22 2.20
C LEU A 187 24.21 17.38 1.99
N ARG A 188 24.04 18.25 3.00
CA ARG A 188 23.17 19.43 2.88
C ARG A 188 23.64 20.37 1.77
N ARG A 189 24.95 20.58 1.64
CA ARG A 189 25.52 21.41 0.57
C ARG A 189 25.27 20.80 -0.80
N ALA A 190 25.43 19.50 -0.93
CA ALA A 190 25.13 18.76 -2.16
C ALA A 190 23.64 18.87 -2.54
N LEU A 191 22.74 18.66 -1.57
CA LEU A 191 21.28 18.71 -1.80
C LEU A 191 20.79 20.11 -2.21
N ARG A 192 21.39 21.19 -1.68
CA ARG A 192 21.04 22.57 -2.09
C ARG A 192 21.26 22.83 -3.57
N ARG A 193 22.23 22.20 -4.20
CA ARG A 193 22.45 22.29 -5.67
C ARG A 193 21.24 21.78 -6.47
N TYR A 194 20.47 20.85 -5.89
CA TYR A 194 19.25 20.29 -6.44
C TYR A 194 17.98 20.98 -5.91
N LYS A 195 18.11 22.13 -5.26
CA LYS A 195 17.00 22.88 -4.64
C LYS A 195 16.22 22.03 -3.60
N ILE A 196 16.94 21.16 -2.88
CA ILE A 196 16.42 20.36 -1.79
C ILE A 196 16.98 20.90 -0.48
N ASP A 197 16.08 21.42 0.36
CA ASP A 197 16.41 21.84 1.72
C ASP A 197 16.23 20.71 2.72
N THR A 198 16.97 20.79 3.83
CA THR A 198 16.98 19.78 4.88
C THR A 198 16.63 20.39 6.22
N GLU A 199 15.60 19.84 6.88
CA GLU A 199 15.15 20.24 8.22
C GLU A 199 15.29 19.05 9.18
N PHE A 200 15.95 19.22 10.32
CA PHE A 200 16.06 18.19 11.35
C PHE A 200 14.89 18.30 12.33
N LYS A 201 14.35 17.15 12.71
CA LYS A 201 13.41 17.06 13.83
C LYS A 201 14.23 16.81 15.10
N LEU A 202 14.20 17.76 16.02
CA LEU A 202 14.86 17.66 17.30
C LEU A 202 13.93 17.07 18.36
N ASN A 203 14.50 16.27 19.26
CA ASN A 203 13.84 15.85 20.48
C ASN A 203 13.67 17.07 21.41
N ARG A 204 12.46 17.31 21.87
CA ARG A 204 12.17 18.47 22.72
C ARG A 204 12.85 18.42 24.10
N ARG A 205 13.19 17.22 24.58
CA ARG A 205 13.79 17.01 25.90
C ARG A 205 15.32 17.00 25.85
N THR A 206 15.92 16.35 24.84
CA THR A 206 17.36 16.16 24.73
C THR A 206 18.05 17.14 23.80
N GLY A 207 17.30 17.83 22.92
CA GLY A 207 17.84 18.68 21.86
C GLY A 207 18.47 17.92 20.70
N GLU A 208 18.55 16.59 20.77
CA GLU A 208 19.17 15.76 19.76
C GLU A 208 18.29 15.60 18.51
N ALA A 209 18.92 15.38 17.37
CA ALA A 209 18.21 15.12 16.13
C ALA A 209 17.66 13.68 16.09
N GLU A 210 16.33 13.56 15.99
CA GLU A 210 15.63 12.28 15.90
C GLU A 210 15.22 11.93 14.47
N GLY A 211 15.18 12.91 13.59
CA GLY A 211 14.65 12.72 12.25
C GLY A 211 15.11 13.79 11.26
N VAL A 212 14.92 13.50 10.00
CA VAL A 212 15.23 14.41 8.91
C VAL A 212 14.04 14.52 7.96
N LYS A 213 13.78 15.75 7.49
CA LYS A 213 12.83 16.07 6.45
C LYS A 213 13.55 16.72 5.28
N PHE A 214 13.12 16.40 4.09
CA PHE A 214 13.60 17.00 2.84
C PHE A 214 12.48 17.83 2.24
N ILE A 215 12.82 19.04 1.82
CA ILE A 215 11.87 20.03 1.30
C ILE A 215 12.27 20.37 -0.12
N CYS A 216 11.34 20.25 -1.06
CA CYS A 216 11.54 20.60 -2.44
C CYS A 216 10.22 21.07 -3.06
N ASN A 217 10.25 22.16 -3.82
CA ASN A 217 9.07 22.74 -4.49
C ASN A 217 7.84 22.89 -3.55
N GLY A 218 8.06 23.30 -2.30
CA GLY A 218 7.00 23.48 -1.30
C GLY A 218 6.51 22.20 -0.62
N TYR A 219 6.92 21.02 -1.08
CA TYR A 219 6.57 19.74 -0.45
C TYR A 219 7.59 19.32 0.59
N LYS A 220 7.12 18.79 1.72
CA LYS A 220 7.96 18.29 2.83
C LYS A 220 7.77 16.78 3.01
N PHE A 221 8.88 16.03 2.99
CA PHE A 221 8.88 14.58 3.18
C PHE A 221 9.84 14.19 4.31
N SER A 222 9.38 13.36 5.24
CA SER A 222 10.31 12.70 6.17
C SER A 222 11.17 11.70 5.40
N GLY A 223 12.44 11.60 5.75
CA GLY A 223 13.37 10.70 5.07
C GLY A 223 12.86 9.25 5.02
N SER A 224 12.33 8.73 6.12
CA SER A 224 11.72 7.39 6.18
C SER A 224 10.46 7.23 5.31
N LYS A 225 9.74 8.33 5.00
CA LYS A 225 8.59 8.30 4.05
C LYS A 225 9.02 8.35 2.59
N ILE A 226 10.22 8.79 2.29
CA ILE A 226 10.81 8.70 0.95
C ILE A 226 11.28 7.27 0.71
N ASP A 227 12.13 6.77 1.60
CA ASP A 227 12.57 5.37 1.65
C ASP A 227 13.17 5.08 3.04
N ARG A 228 13.10 3.82 3.51
CA ARG A 228 13.67 3.41 4.79
C ARG A 228 15.18 3.69 4.89
N GLN A 229 15.91 3.52 3.81
CA GLN A 229 17.35 3.79 3.74
C GLN A 229 17.68 5.28 3.98
N PHE A 230 16.72 6.20 3.76
CA PHE A 230 16.87 7.63 3.99
C PHE A 230 16.29 8.11 5.32
N SER A 231 16.02 7.20 6.27
CA SER A 231 15.77 7.60 7.65
C SER A 231 16.99 8.31 8.24
N PHE A 232 16.78 9.17 9.25
CA PHE A 232 17.87 9.92 9.89
C PHE A 232 19.01 8.98 10.35
N VAL A 233 18.64 7.90 11.03
CA VAL A 233 19.61 6.91 11.56
C VAL A 233 20.38 6.23 10.42
N ASN A 234 19.69 5.77 9.38
CA ASN A 234 20.35 5.07 8.27
C ASN A 234 21.26 5.99 7.46
N ILE A 235 20.89 7.27 7.27
CA ILE A 235 21.78 8.24 6.64
C ILE A 235 22.98 8.51 7.55
N ALA A 236 22.79 8.72 8.85
CA ALA A 236 23.89 8.96 9.79
C ALA A 236 24.90 7.82 9.76
N CYS A 237 24.44 6.56 9.87
CA CYS A 237 25.32 5.39 9.75
C CYS A 237 26.07 5.37 8.42
N ARG A 238 25.38 5.68 7.31
CA ARG A 238 26.02 5.68 5.99
C ARG A 238 27.08 6.77 5.84
N LEU A 239 26.83 7.96 6.40
CA LEU A 239 27.81 9.05 6.41
C LEU A 239 29.04 8.69 7.27
N GLU A 240 28.86 8.02 8.41
CA GLU A 240 29.97 7.50 9.24
C GLU A 240 30.79 6.45 8.48
N GLU A 241 30.14 5.50 7.80
CA GLU A 241 30.80 4.52 6.95
C GLU A 241 31.63 5.20 5.86
N ASN A 242 31.04 6.15 5.13
CA ASN A 242 31.73 6.89 4.08
C ASN A 242 32.94 7.70 4.62
N ALA A 243 32.81 8.30 5.80
CA ALA A 243 33.89 9.06 6.45
C ALA A 243 35.03 8.14 6.89
N PHE A 244 34.70 6.91 7.33
CA PHE A 244 35.68 5.88 7.66
C PHE A 244 36.43 5.41 6.39
N ASP A 245 35.69 5.13 5.32
CA ASP A 245 36.29 4.70 4.03
C ASP A 245 37.15 5.79 3.41
N ALA A 246 36.80 7.06 3.61
CA ALA A 246 37.62 8.22 3.17
C ALA A 246 38.83 8.50 4.08
N GLY A 247 39.07 7.71 5.13
CA GLY A 247 40.20 7.88 6.05
C GLY A 247 40.14 9.12 6.95
N ILE A 248 38.95 9.74 7.09
CA ILE A 248 38.72 10.94 7.91
C ILE A 248 38.76 10.59 9.40
N TYR A 249 38.36 9.37 9.77
CA TYR A 249 38.46 8.86 11.13
C TYR A 249 39.54 7.81 11.25
N PRO A 250 40.39 7.84 12.30
CA PRO A 250 41.37 6.79 12.56
C PRO A 250 40.66 5.46 12.81
N LYS A 251 41.22 4.37 12.34
CA LYS A 251 40.71 3.01 12.58
C LYS A 251 40.46 2.85 14.07
N ARG A 252 39.19 2.74 14.50
CA ARG A 252 38.87 2.26 15.83
C ARG A 252 39.44 0.84 15.91
N ASN A 253 40.45 0.63 16.76
CA ASN A 253 40.87 -0.70 17.13
C ASN A 253 39.64 -1.39 17.72
N SER A 254 39.02 -2.24 16.95
CA SER A 254 37.92 -3.08 17.39
C SER A 254 38.49 -4.16 18.31
N THR A 255 38.61 -3.83 19.59
CA THR A 255 38.68 -4.86 20.62
C THR A 255 37.27 -5.43 20.74
N PRO A 256 37.04 -6.69 20.45
CA PRO A 256 35.72 -7.28 20.63
C PRO A 256 35.48 -7.35 22.13
N THR A 257 34.63 -6.46 22.65
CA THR A 257 34.09 -6.62 24.01
C THR A 257 33.14 -7.81 23.96
N GLN A 258 33.71 -8.96 24.28
CA GLN A 258 32.91 -10.15 24.63
C GLN A 258 31.99 -9.79 25.79
N ARG A 259 30.71 -9.54 25.49
CA ARG A 259 29.68 -9.60 26.52
C ARG A 259 29.59 -11.03 26.98
N ARG A 260 30.21 -11.30 28.14
CA ARG A 260 30.05 -12.51 28.91
C ARG A 260 28.56 -12.66 29.28
N VAL A 261 27.90 -13.57 28.61
CA VAL A 261 26.53 -13.97 28.96
C VAL A 261 26.66 -14.93 30.14
N GLU A 262 26.36 -14.49 31.33
CA GLU A 262 26.13 -15.39 32.47
C GLU A 262 24.74 -16.04 32.32
N PRO A 263 24.62 -17.34 32.56
CA PRO A 263 23.33 -18.03 32.45
C PRO A 263 22.45 -17.64 33.65
N ARG A 264 21.32 -17.00 33.40
CA ARG A 264 20.27 -16.81 34.38
C ARG A 264 19.37 -18.05 34.41
N GLN A 265 19.23 -18.57 35.62
CA GLN A 265 18.33 -19.63 36.01
C GLN A 265 16.88 -19.31 35.71
N ASP A 266 16.14 -20.34 35.32
CA ASP A 266 14.72 -20.34 35.03
C ASP A 266 13.88 -19.86 36.21
N VAL A 267 13.12 -18.80 36.00
CA VAL A 267 11.94 -18.48 36.80
C VAL A 267 10.77 -18.32 35.85
N VAL A 268 9.92 -19.34 35.89
CA VAL A 268 8.60 -19.34 35.26
C VAL A 268 7.78 -18.18 35.81
N ARG A 269 7.41 -17.24 34.96
CA ARG A 269 6.30 -16.27 35.21
C ARG A 269 5.52 -16.02 33.96
N GLN A 270 4.24 -16.12 34.14
CA GLN A 270 3.12 -15.93 33.23
C GLN A 270 3.18 -14.61 32.47
N GLU A 271 2.66 -14.64 31.21
CA GLU A 271 2.52 -13.51 30.31
C GLU A 271 1.62 -12.41 30.85
N PRO A 272 1.87 -11.16 30.45
CA PRO A 272 0.84 -10.40 29.81
C PRO A 272 1.27 -9.91 28.41
N SER A 273 0.32 -10.02 27.50
CA SER A 273 0.31 -9.55 26.14
C SER A 273 0.70 -8.07 26.02
N GLU A 274 1.84 -7.76 25.38
CA GLU A 274 2.11 -6.41 24.89
C GLU A 274 2.31 -6.41 23.38
N GLU A 275 1.46 -5.63 22.75
CA GLU A 275 1.50 -5.31 21.33
C GLU A 275 2.75 -4.48 20.99
N SER A 276 3.75 -5.11 20.40
CA SER A 276 4.83 -4.35 19.76
C SER A 276 4.41 -3.90 18.38
N SER A 277 4.07 -2.62 18.25
CA SER A 277 3.86 -1.93 16.98
C SER A 277 5.18 -1.82 16.21
N LEU A 278 5.46 -2.79 15.34
CA LEU A 278 6.49 -2.65 14.33
C LEU A 278 6.00 -1.73 13.22
N SER A 279 6.52 -0.52 13.20
CA SER A 279 6.33 0.44 12.12
C SER A 279 6.98 -0.06 10.84
N VAL A 280 6.16 -0.58 9.92
CA VAL A 280 6.63 -1.08 8.62
C VAL A 280 6.78 0.07 7.64
N GLY A 281 7.97 0.15 7.10
CA GLY A 281 8.39 1.17 6.16
C GLY A 281 7.69 1.13 4.80
N LEU A 282 7.53 2.30 4.30
CA LEU A 282 6.82 2.78 3.13
C LEU A 282 7.47 2.35 1.80
N LEU A 283 7.25 1.12 1.38
CA LEU A 283 7.58 0.65 0.02
C LEU A 283 6.41 0.83 -0.98
N ASP A 284 5.25 1.32 -0.51
CA ASP A 284 3.97 1.07 -1.17
C ASP A 284 3.45 2.13 -2.15
N LEU A 285 4.13 3.28 -2.32
CA LEU A 285 3.52 4.35 -3.15
C LEU A 285 4.04 4.47 -4.58
N ALA A 286 5.08 3.73 -4.95
CA ALA A 286 5.71 3.91 -6.25
C ALA A 286 5.38 2.85 -7.30
N THR A 287 4.59 1.83 -6.96
CA THR A 287 4.27 0.70 -7.86
C THR A 287 2.80 0.54 -8.18
N ALA A 288 1.94 1.47 -7.74
CA ALA A 288 0.55 1.46 -8.20
C ALA A 288 0.54 1.80 -9.70
N PRO A 289 -0.03 0.94 -10.56
CA PRO A 289 -0.28 1.32 -11.94
C PRO A 289 -1.14 2.58 -11.96
N ALA A 290 -0.99 3.40 -13.02
CA ALA A 290 -1.81 4.59 -13.21
C ALA A 290 -3.28 4.19 -13.03
N THR A 291 -3.94 4.78 -12.02
CA THR A 291 -5.35 4.52 -11.76
C THR A 291 -6.17 5.07 -12.90
N ASP A 292 -7.16 4.32 -13.36
CA ASP A 292 -8.21 4.84 -14.23
C ASP A 292 -8.82 6.08 -13.55
N PRO A 293 -8.93 7.22 -14.24
CA PRO A 293 -9.56 8.42 -13.70
C PRO A 293 -10.97 8.15 -13.16
N GLU A 294 -11.72 7.24 -13.78
CA GLU A 294 -13.05 6.81 -13.33
C GLU A 294 -12.97 6.05 -11.99
N GLU A 295 -11.97 5.18 -11.81
CA GLU A 295 -11.76 4.45 -10.56
C GLU A 295 -11.37 5.37 -9.40
N GLU A 296 -10.60 6.42 -9.69
CA GLU A 296 -10.26 7.45 -8.70
C GLU A 296 -11.45 8.35 -8.37
N MET A 297 -12.29 8.68 -9.36
CA MET A 297 -13.54 9.43 -9.15
C MET A 297 -14.52 8.63 -8.30
N LEU A 298 -14.68 7.33 -8.56
CA LEU A 298 -15.53 6.44 -7.76
C LEU A 298 -15.04 6.36 -6.31
N ALA A 299 -13.75 6.17 -6.10
CA ALA A 299 -13.18 6.17 -4.76
C ALA A 299 -13.44 7.49 -4.01
N LYS A 300 -13.40 8.63 -4.72
CA LYS A 300 -13.74 9.96 -4.17
C LYS A 300 -15.24 10.13 -3.90
N GLN A 301 -16.12 9.59 -4.74
CA GLN A 301 -17.57 9.64 -4.55
C GLN A 301 -17.99 8.81 -3.33
N TYR A 302 -17.39 7.62 -3.13
CA TYR A 302 -17.62 6.79 -1.95
C TYR A 302 -17.26 7.49 -0.64
N VAL A 303 -16.23 8.36 -0.67
CA VAL A 303 -15.79 9.13 0.51
C VAL A 303 -16.67 10.39 0.72
N LYS A 304 -17.14 11.05 -0.34
CA LYS A 304 -17.90 12.31 -0.24
C LYS A 304 -19.32 12.14 0.30
N LYS A 305 -20.00 11.00 0.06
CA LYS A 305 -21.34 10.74 0.60
C LYS A 305 -21.41 10.75 2.15
N LYS A 306 -20.26 10.64 2.84
CA LYS A 306 -20.19 10.68 4.31
C LYS A 306 -20.19 12.07 4.97
N LYS A 307 -20.11 13.17 4.21
CA LYS A 307 -19.88 14.52 4.78
C LYS A 307 -21.10 15.45 4.77
N LYS A 308 -22.34 14.97 4.59
CA LYS A 308 -23.50 15.82 4.82
C LYS A 308 -23.79 15.90 6.34
N PRO A 309 -23.74 17.10 6.96
CA PRO A 309 -24.06 17.24 8.37
C PRO A 309 -25.56 16.98 8.58
N GLN A 310 -25.88 16.16 9.57
CA GLN A 310 -27.25 16.03 10.05
C GLN A 310 -27.71 17.40 10.60
N ARG A 311 -28.73 17.99 9.99
CA ARG A 311 -29.46 19.16 10.55
C ARG A 311 -30.06 18.73 11.90
N LYS A 312 -29.52 19.27 12.99
CA LYS A 312 -30.16 19.20 14.31
C LYS A 312 -31.54 19.85 14.19
N ARG A 313 -32.62 19.07 14.28
CA ARG A 313 -33.96 19.61 14.55
C ARG A 313 -33.94 20.19 15.94
N GLY A 314 -33.93 21.50 16.04
CA GLY A 314 -34.19 22.21 17.29
C GLY A 314 -35.63 21.99 17.71
N PHE A 315 -35.86 21.45 18.89
CA PHE A 315 -37.12 21.55 19.58
C PHE A 315 -37.34 23.02 19.91
N ARG A 316 -38.48 23.58 19.44
CA ARG A 316 -39.05 24.81 20.00
C ARG A 316 -40.09 24.37 21.02
N LEU A 317 -39.98 24.91 22.23
CA LEU A 317 -41.02 24.98 23.25
C LEU A 317 -42.15 25.87 22.77
#